data_be5bd6ac8dca57acc00709e7ced7bbf4
#
_entry.id   be5bd6ac8dca57acc00709e7ced7bbf4
#
_cell.length_a   1.000
_cell.length_b   1.000
_cell.length_c   1.000
_cell.angle_alpha   90.00
_cell.angle_beta   90.00
_cell.angle_gamma   90.00
#
_symmetry.space_group_name_H-M   'P 1'
#
loop_
_entity.id
_entity.type
_entity.pdbx_description
1 polymer ?
#
loop_
_entity_poly.entity_id
_entity_poly.type
_entity_poly.pdbx_seq_one_letter_code
_entity_poly.pdbx_strand_id
1 'polypeptide(L)'
;RNNLEGLLPIRKDIKRKNGGDIFFWGVPVTNLKHNLFDHLKASLDAKENLPFKMEFPNDFSVDYYQQLYSEQYILEPGRKKWEWVKIRERNEILDCTVYNLAMFYHMGFGRWTAEQWDKFSERQIMSAMEIADKSLYARRRKGRRVISQGIKL
;
A
#
# COMPACT_ATOMS: atom_id res chain seq x y z
N ARG A 1 -11.64 8.60 20.44
CA ARG A 1 -10.68 7.46 20.41
C ARG A 1 -11.02 6.67 19.15
N ASN A 2 -10.17 6.73 18.12
CA ASN A 2 -10.31 5.86 16.95
C ASN A 2 -10.07 4.42 17.41
N ASN A 3 -11.13 3.63 17.42
CA ASN A 3 -11.03 2.21 17.76
C ASN A 3 -10.39 1.49 16.56
N LEU A 4 -9.07 1.24 16.63
CA LEU A 4 -8.31 0.47 15.64
C LEU A 4 -8.44 -1.04 15.90
N GLU A 5 -9.26 -1.44 16.86
CA GLU A 5 -9.50 -2.84 17.17
C GLU A 5 -10.09 -3.55 15.95
N GLY A 6 -9.48 -4.66 15.56
CA GLY A 6 -9.87 -5.40 14.36
C GLY A 6 -9.34 -4.89 13.03
N LEU A 7 -8.57 -3.77 13.00
CA LEU A 7 -7.90 -3.28 11.79
C LEU A 7 -6.40 -3.62 11.75
N LEU A 8 -5.82 -3.95 12.92
CA LEU A 8 -4.38 -4.23 13.01
C LEU A 8 -4.06 -5.65 12.56
N PRO A 9 -2.99 -5.84 11.77
CA PRO A 9 -2.45 -7.16 11.49
C PRO A 9 -1.99 -7.86 12.78
N ILE A 10 -2.25 -9.16 12.87
CA ILE A 10 -1.88 -9.98 14.02
C ILE A 10 -0.73 -10.89 13.63
N ARG A 11 0.39 -10.79 14.35
CA ARG A 11 1.52 -11.70 14.19
C ARG A 11 1.16 -13.10 14.68
N LYS A 12 1.50 -14.10 13.86
CA LYS A 12 1.36 -15.53 14.20
C LYS A 12 2.71 -16.21 14.00
N ASP A 13 3.17 -16.90 15.04
CA ASP A 13 4.41 -17.65 15.02
C ASP A 13 4.13 -19.15 14.81
N ILE A 14 4.87 -19.78 13.90
CA ILE A 14 4.81 -21.22 13.65
C ILE A 14 6.14 -21.82 14.06
N LYS A 15 6.11 -22.66 15.10
CA LYS A 15 7.28 -23.44 15.53
C LYS A 15 7.44 -24.66 14.62
N ARG A 16 8.62 -24.82 14.04
CA ARG A 16 8.98 -26.00 13.25
C ARG A 16 9.78 -26.99 14.09
N LYS A 17 9.48 -28.30 13.95
CA LYS A 17 10.23 -29.35 14.63
C LYS A 17 11.70 -29.43 14.18
N ASN A 18 11.99 -29.15 12.90
CA ASN A 18 13.31 -29.31 12.29
C ASN A 18 13.64 -28.05 11.46
N GLY A 19 13.89 -26.92 12.10
CA GLY A 19 14.25 -25.68 11.42
C GLY A 19 13.90 -24.45 12.24
N GLY A 20 14.34 -23.27 11.78
CA GLY A 20 14.04 -22.00 12.44
C GLY A 20 12.55 -21.70 12.46
N ASP A 21 12.10 -21.04 13.51
CA ASP A 21 10.72 -20.56 13.62
C ASP A 21 10.42 -19.57 12.49
N ILE A 22 9.21 -19.67 11.93
CA ILE A 22 8.70 -18.69 10.96
C ILE A 22 7.54 -17.92 11.57
N PHE A 23 7.37 -16.70 11.16
CA PHE A 23 6.20 -15.90 11.51
C PHE A 23 5.51 -15.37 10.26
N PHE A 24 4.23 -15.08 10.38
CA PHE A 24 3.46 -14.39 9.36
C PHE A 24 2.45 -13.42 10.01
N TRP A 25 1.96 -12.51 9.23
CA TRP A 25 0.97 -11.54 9.67
C TRP A 25 -0.41 -11.92 9.13
N GLY A 26 -1.36 -12.15 10.03
CA GLY A 26 -2.77 -12.28 9.66
C GLY A 26 -3.36 -10.89 9.46
N VAL A 27 -3.71 -10.55 8.22
CA VAL A 27 -4.32 -9.25 7.88
C VAL A 27 -5.84 -9.37 7.97
N PRO A 28 -6.55 -8.50 8.70
CA PRO A 28 -8.01 -8.50 8.81
C PRO A 28 -8.68 -7.89 7.58
N VAL A 29 -8.56 -8.56 6.44
CA VAL A 29 -8.94 -8.05 5.10
C VAL A 29 -10.39 -7.57 5.06
N THR A 30 -11.33 -8.33 5.64
CA THR A 30 -12.76 -7.96 5.66
C THR A 30 -12.99 -6.61 6.34
N ASN A 31 -12.41 -6.41 7.52
CA ASN A 31 -12.58 -5.15 8.26
C ASN A 31 -11.90 -3.98 7.55
N LEU A 32 -10.72 -4.24 6.96
CA LEU A 32 -10.00 -3.23 6.19
C LEU A 32 -10.75 -2.83 4.92
N LYS A 33 -11.40 -3.77 4.24
CA LYS A 33 -12.27 -3.46 3.10
C LYS A 33 -13.45 -2.56 3.52
N HIS A 34 -14.14 -2.90 4.61
CA HIS A 34 -15.21 -2.03 5.14
C HIS A 34 -14.68 -0.63 5.42
N ASN A 35 -13.58 -0.53 6.17
CA ASN A 35 -12.98 0.77 6.50
C ASN A 35 -12.59 1.56 5.23
N LEU A 36 -11.97 0.91 4.23
CA LEU A 36 -11.61 1.53 2.96
C LEU A 36 -12.85 2.09 2.24
N PHE A 37 -13.90 1.28 2.09
CA PHE A 37 -15.10 1.69 1.37
C PHE A 37 -15.88 2.77 2.12
N ASP A 38 -15.87 2.78 3.45
CA ASP A 38 -16.45 3.86 4.27
C ASP A 38 -15.71 5.19 4.02
N HIS A 39 -14.37 5.15 3.96
CA HIS A 39 -13.57 6.34 3.63
C HIS A 39 -13.80 6.82 2.19
N LEU A 40 -13.85 5.90 1.22
CA LEU A 40 -14.16 6.24 -0.17
C LEU A 40 -15.54 6.90 -0.31
N LYS A 41 -16.56 6.33 0.33
CA LYS A 41 -17.91 6.88 0.33
C LYS A 41 -17.94 8.25 1.00
N ALA A 42 -17.34 8.39 2.17
CA ALA A 42 -17.25 9.66 2.86
C ALA A 42 -16.58 10.75 2.01
N SER A 43 -15.53 10.37 1.25
CA SER A 43 -14.82 11.30 0.34
C SER A 43 -15.67 11.75 -0.84
N LEU A 44 -16.60 10.91 -1.32
CA LEU A 44 -17.56 11.28 -2.38
C LEU A 44 -18.68 12.19 -1.89
N ASP A 45 -19.14 11.95 -0.65
CA ASP A 45 -20.25 12.69 -0.05
C ASP A 45 -19.81 14.02 0.59
N ALA A 46 -18.50 14.25 0.68
CA ALA A 46 -17.96 15.34 1.47
C ALA A 46 -18.10 16.71 0.82
N LYS A 47 -18.80 17.59 1.51
CA LYS A 47 -18.63 19.03 1.41
C LYS A 47 -17.34 19.41 2.14
N GLU A 48 -16.32 19.65 1.39
CA GLU A 48 -15.01 20.32 1.62
C GLU A 48 -14.15 20.12 2.90
N ASN A 49 -14.60 19.54 4.01
CA ASN A 49 -13.78 19.52 5.24
C ASN A 49 -13.84 18.21 6.04
N LEU A 50 -13.57 17.07 5.41
CA LEU A 50 -13.40 15.83 6.19
C LEU A 50 -11.95 15.62 6.60
N PRO A 51 -11.70 15.23 7.87
CA PRO A 51 -10.35 14.93 8.37
C PRO A 51 -9.71 13.69 7.70
N PHE A 52 -10.46 12.95 6.90
CA PHE A 52 -10.02 11.71 6.23
C PHE A 52 -10.52 11.63 4.79
N LYS A 53 -10.14 12.59 3.97
CA LYS A 53 -10.45 12.56 2.53
C LYS A 53 -9.41 11.70 1.81
N MET A 54 -9.86 10.71 1.05
CA MET A 54 -8.99 9.99 0.13
C MET A 54 -8.87 10.79 -1.17
N GLU A 55 -7.65 11.13 -1.53
CA GLU A 55 -7.35 11.83 -2.77
C GLU A 55 -6.57 10.91 -3.70
N PHE A 56 -6.90 10.97 -4.99
CA PHE A 56 -6.25 10.19 -6.02
C PHE A 56 -5.65 11.12 -7.07
N PRO A 57 -4.51 10.77 -7.66
CA PRO A 57 -3.98 11.47 -8.82
C PRO A 57 -4.98 11.53 -9.95
N ASN A 58 -5.03 12.66 -10.65
CA ASN A 58 -5.99 12.88 -11.75
C ASN A 58 -5.70 12.05 -13.01
N ASP A 59 -4.49 11.49 -13.11
CA ASP A 59 -4.00 10.70 -14.23
C ASP A 59 -4.22 9.19 -14.09
N PHE A 60 -4.86 8.76 -13.01
CA PHE A 60 -5.20 7.35 -12.85
C PHE A 60 -6.21 6.90 -13.91
N SER A 61 -5.95 5.74 -14.51
CA SER A 61 -6.78 5.17 -15.56
C SER A 61 -8.14 4.69 -15.04
N VAL A 62 -9.11 4.57 -15.93
CA VAL A 62 -10.41 3.95 -15.62
C VAL A 62 -10.23 2.52 -15.12
N ASP A 63 -9.26 1.76 -15.66
CA ASP A 63 -8.93 0.39 -15.22
C ASP A 63 -8.50 0.35 -13.76
N TYR A 64 -7.72 1.36 -13.30
CA TYR A 64 -7.35 1.49 -11.89
C TYR A 64 -8.59 1.51 -10.97
N TYR A 65 -9.55 2.39 -11.28
CA TYR A 65 -10.78 2.49 -10.48
C TYR A 65 -11.66 1.25 -10.61
N GLN A 66 -11.71 0.63 -11.79
CA GLN A 66 -12.45 -0.62 -11.97
C GLN A 66 -11.89 -1.75 -11.12
N GLN A 67 -10.58 -1.84 -10.95
CA GLN A 67 -9.94 -2.80 -10.06
C GLN A 67 -10.13 -2.44 -8.58
N LEU A 68 -10.12 -1.15 -8.22
CA LEU A 68 -10.39 -0.68 -6.86
C LEU A 68 -11.82 -1.06 -6.41
N TYR A 69 -12.79 -0.97 -7.32
CA TYR A 69 -14.19 -1.33 -7.08
C TYR A 69 -14.54 -2.73 -7.62
N SER A 70 -13.61 -3.67 -7.56
CA SER A 70 -13.77 -5.01 -8.12
C SER A 70 -14.55 -5.99 -7.25
N GLU A 71 -14.88 -5.61 -6.02
CA GLU A 71 -15.65 -6.42 -5.10
C GLU A 71 -16.83 -5.64 -4.49
N GLN A 72 -17.88 -6.37 -4.13
CA GLN A 72 -19.05 -5.81 -3.44
C GLN A 72 -19.39 -6.62 -2.21
N TYR A 73 -19.86 -5.95 -1.16
CA TYR A 73 -20.37 -6.60 0.04
C TYR A 73 -21.85 -6.87 -0.12
N ILE A 74 -22.19 -8.11 -0.34
CA ILE A 74 -23.57 -8.54 -0.64
C ILE A 74 -24.01 -9.71 0.25
N LEU A 75 -25.33 -9.83 0.40
CA LEU A 75 -25.93 -11.00 1.02
C LEU A 75 -25.95 -12.15 0.00
N GLU A 76 -25.18 -13.20 0.24
CA GLU A 76 -25.13 -14.34 -0.67
C GLU A 76 -26.50 -15.05 -0.71
N PRO A 77 -27.12 -15.20 -1.89
CA PRO A 77 -28.37 -15.93 -2.02
C PRO A 77 -28.19 -17.39 -1.57
N GLY A 78 -28.97 -17.80 -0.59
CA GLY A 78 -28.96 -19.19 -0.08
C GLY A 78 -28.15 -19.40 1.19
N ARG A 79 -27.10 -18.63 1.48
CA ARG A 79 -26.31 -18.76 2.72
C ARG A 79 -26.73 -17.80 3.84
N LYS A 80 -27.57 -16.81 3.54
CA LYS A 80 -27.99 -15.74 4.47
C LYS A 80 -26.81 -15.06 5.19
N LYS A 81 -25.66 -15.01 4.52
CA LYS A 81 -24.42 -14.44 5.05
C LYS A 81 -23.97 -13.28 4.16
N TRP A 82 -23.59 -12.19 4.77
CA TRP A 82 -22.94 -11.07 4.09
C TRP A 82 -21.48 -11.39 3.88
N GLU A 83 -21.00 -11.22 2.63
CA GLU A 83 -19.60 -11.43 2.29
C GLU A 83 -19.14 -10.52 1.13
N TRP A 84 -17.84 -10.32 1.02
CA TRP A 84 -17.22 -9.66 -0.12
C TRP A 84 -17.17 -10.61 -1.30
N VAL A 85 -17.82 -10.24 -2.37
CA VAL A 85 -17.91 -11.04 -3.62
C VAL A 85 -17.22 -10.29 -4.74
N LYS A 86 -16.32 -10.99 -5.41
CA LYS A 86 -15.60 -10.49 -6.58
C LYS A 86 -16.56 -10.34 -7.75
N ILE A 87 -16.69 -9.12 -8.29
CA ILE A 87 -17.55 -8.78 -9.43
C ILE A 87 -16.78 -8.48 -10.70
N ARG A 88 -15.43 -8.42 -10.61
CA ARG A 88 -14.53 -8.24 -11.74
C ARG A 88 -13.36 -9.21 -11.62
N GLU A 89 -12.79 -9.62 -12.76
CA GLU A 89 -11.69 -10.57 -12.80
C GLU A 89 -10.43 -10.04 -12.10
N ARG A 90 -10.07 -8.79 -12.40
CA ARG A 90 -8.89 -8.13 -11.83
C ARG A 90 -9.24 -7.32 -10.58
N ASN A 91 -8.50 -7.55 -9.49
CA ASN A 91 -8.68 -6.88 -8.21
C ASN A 91 -7.36 -6.49 -7.53
N GLU A 92 -6.25 -6.50 -8.27
CA GLU A 92 -4.92 -6.28 -7.71
C GLU A 92 -4.81 -4.92 -7.01
N ILE A 93 -5.46 -3.88 -7.55
CA ILE A 93 -5.46 -2.53 -6.95
C ILE A 93 -6.19 -2.53 -5.61
N LEU A 94 -7.33 -3.21 -5.51
CA LEU A 94 -8.05 -3.34 -4.25
C LEU A 94 -7.20 -4.05 -3.19
N ASP A 95 -6.59 -5.18 -3.55
CA ASP A 95 -5.75 -5.95 -2.64
C ASP A 95 -4.52 -5.14 -2.18
N CYS A 96 -3.82 -4.48 -3.11
CA CYS A 96 -2.69 -3.60 -2.77
C CYS A 96 -3.13 -2.45 -1.85
N THR A 97 -4.29 -1.84 -2.09
CA THR A 97 -4.81 -0.74 -1.26
C THR A 97 -5.13 -1.23 0.15
N VAL A 98 -5.75 -2.41 0.28
CA VAL A 98 -6.05 -3.03 1.58
C VAL A 98 -4.78 -3.35 2.36
N TYR A 99 -3.74 -3.90 1.71
CA TYR A 99 -2.46 -4.17 2.37
C TYR A 99 -1.71 -2.90 2.74
N ASN A 100 -1.74 -1.86 1.90
CA ASN A 100 -1.18 -0.55 2.24
C ASN A 100 -1.88 0.06 3.47
N LEU A 101 -3.20 -0.06 3.54
CA LEU A 101 -3.97 0.41 4.70
C LEU A 101 -3.63 -0.40 5.96
N ALA A 102 -3.44 -1.71 5.84
CA ALA A 102 -2.96 -2.56 6.93
C ALA A 102 -1.60 -2.09 7.47
N MET A 103 -0.67 -1.80 6.58
CA MET A 103 0.66 -1.27 6.94
C MET A 103 0.56 0.12 7.56
N PHE A 104 -0.27 1.00 7.04
CA PHE A 104 -0.52 2.33 7.59
C PHE A 104 -0.95 2.26 9.06
N TYR A 105 -1.91 1.39 9.37
CA TYR A 105 -2.36 1.18 10.75
C TYR A 105 -1.29 0.49 11.61
N HIS A 106 -0.61 -0.51 11.08
CA HIS A 106 0.45 -1.23 11.78
C HIS A 106 1.61 -0.32 12.18
N MET A 107 2.02 0.56 11.28
CA MET A 107 3.08 1.56 11.52
C MET A 107 2.62 2.72 12.42
N GLY A 108 1.33 2.82 12.70
CA GLY A 108 0.76 3.87 13.54
C GLY A 108 0.76 5.24 12.89
N PHE A 109 0.86 5.34 11.56
CA PHE A 109 0.95 6.59 10.82
C PHE A 109 -0.22 7.54 11.07
N GLY A 110 -1.42 7.01 11.35
CA GLY A 110 -2.59 7.83 11.70
C GLY A 110 -2.47 8.62 13.00
N ARG A 111 -1.41 8.38 13.80
CA ARG A 111 -1.12 9.11 15.05
C ARG A 111 0.05 10.07 14.91
N TRP A 112 0.67 10.12 13.74
CA TRP A 112 1.83 10.98 13.52
C TRP A 112 1.45 12.45 13.52
N THR A 113 2.29 13.25 14.16
CA THR A 113 2.20 14.71 14.11
C THR A 113 2.73 15.23 12.76
N ALA A 114 2.40 16.48 12.42
CA ALA A 114 2.94 17.13 11.23
C ALA A 114 4.48 17.08 11.21
N GLU A 115 5.13 17.35 12.35
CA GLU A 115 6.59 17.29 12.47
C GLU A 115 7.17 15.89 12.15
N GLN A 116 6.46 14.83 12.54
CA GLN A 116 6.90 13.45 12.22
C GLN A 116 6.77 13.16 10.73
N TRP A 117 5.72 13.66 10.09
CA TRP A 117 5.53 13.56 8.64
C TRP A 117 6.60 14.34 7.88
N ASP A 118 6.94 15.57 8.32
CA ASP A 118 7.98 16.39 7.71
C ASP A 118 9.35 15.69 7.77
N LYS A 119 9.74 15.19 8.95
CA LYS A 119 10.99 14.42 9.11
C LYS A 119 11.03 13.14 8.27
N PHE A 120 9.90 12.48 8.10
CA PHE A 120 9.81 11.30 7.24
C PHE A 120 10.00 11.68 5.78
N SER A 121 9.31 12.72 5.32
CA SER A 121 9.42 13.26 3.96
C SER A 121 10.86 13.67 3.62
N GLU A 122 11.53 14.42 4.49
CA GLU A 122 12.93 14.80 4.32
C GLU A 122 13.85 13.58 4.15
N ARG A 123 13.68 12.55 4.98
CA ARG A 123 14.47 11.31 4.85
C ARG A 123 14.25 10.61 3.53
N GLN A 124 13.02 10.57 3.03
CA GLN A 124 12.69 9.96 1.73
C GLN A 124 13.33 10.73 0.58
N ILE A 125 13.30 12.07 0.62
CA ILE A 125 13.94 12.92 -0.37
C ILE A 125 15.46 12.70 -0.38
N MET A 126 16.11 12.70 0.79
CA MET A 126 17.54 12.45 0.93
C MET A 126 17.93 11.08 0.39
N SER A 127 17.18 10.02 0.75
CA SER A 127 17.41 8.68 0.25
C SER A 127 17.25 8.58 -1.27
N ALA A 128 16.23 9.21 -1.84
CA ALA A 128 16.02 9.25 -3.28
C ALA A 128 17.17 9.97 -4.02
N MET A 129 17.67 11.07 -3.45
CA MET A 129 18.82 11.81 -4.00
C MET A 129 20.10 10.97 -3.98
N GLU A 130 20.38 10.25 -2.88
CA GLU A 130 21.53 9.34 -2.79
C GLU A 130 21.46 8.19 -3.81
N ILE A 131 20.27 7.61 -4.02
CA ILE A 131 20.07 6.55 -5.03
C ILE A 131 20.28 7.13 -6.43
N ALA A 132 19.76 8.32 -6.72
CA ALA A 132 19.94 8.97 -8.01
C ALA A 132 21.43 9.28 -8.28
N ASP A 133 22.16 9.78 -7.30
CA ASP A 133 23.60 10.08 -7.42
C ASP A 133 24.41 8.78 -7.66
N LYS A 134 24.17 7.73 -6.87
CA LYS A 134 24.80 6.42 -7.09
C LYS A 134 24.51 5.85 -8.48
N SER A 135 23.31 6.04 -9.01
CA SER A 135 22.95 5.58 -10.36
C SER A 135 23.68 6.37 -11.46
N LEU A 136 23.86 7.67 -11.29
CA LEU A 136 24.63 8.54 -12.20
C LEU A 136 26.12 8.16 -12.19
N TYR A 137 26.68 7.87 -11.01
CA TYR A 137 28.05 7.39 -10.88
C TYR A 137 28.29 6.05 -11.58
N ALA A 138 27.36 5.12 -11.45
CA ALA A 138 27.43 3.81 -12.11
C ALA A 138 27.36 3.95 -13.66
N ARG A 139 26.54 4.84 -14.18
CA ARG A 139 26.43 5.14 -15.63
C ARG A 139 27.73 5.78 -16.16
N ARG A 140 28.33 6.72 -15.45
CA ARG A 140 29.62 7.35 -15.80
C ARG A 140 30.77 6.33 -15.86
N ARG A 141 30.78 5.35 -14.94
CA ARG A 141 31.81 4.29 -14.90
C ARG A 141 31.68 3.31 -16.07
N LYS A 142 30.47 2.97 -16.53
CA LYS A 142 30.23 2.14 -17.72
C LYS A 142 30.65 2.84 -18.99
N GLY A 143 30.40 4.15 -19.13
CA GLY A 143 30.81 4.93 -20.31
C GLY A 143 32.32 5.07 -20.46
N ARG A 144 33.09 5.11 -19.37
CA ARG A 144 34.58 5.18 -19.43
C ARG A 144 35.27 3.87 -19.84
N ARG A 145 34.62 2.72 -19.70
CA ARG A 145 35.22 1.41 -20.10
C ARG A 145 35.20 1.13 -21.59
N VAL A 146 34.45 1.89 -22.39
CA VAL A 146 34.32 1.68 -23.85
C VAL A 146 35.42 2.40 -24.65
N ILE A 147 36.14 3.39 -24.06
CA ILE A 147 37.14 4.19 -24.78
C ILE A 147 38.53 3.58 -24.75
N SER A 148 38.79 2.51 -24.01
CA SER A 148 40.12 1.90 -23.87
C SER A 148 40.37 0.61 -24.64
N GLN A 149 39.46 0.20 -25.53
CA GLN A 149 39.64 -0.93 -26.43
C GLN A 149 39.57 -0.47 -27.86
N GLY A 150 40.68 -0.05 -28.39
CA GLY A 150 40.81 0.13 -29.82
C GLY A 150 41.84 1.15 -30.20
N ILE A 151 43.05 0.71 -30.39
CA ILE A 151 43.93 0.97 -31.56
C ILE A 151 45.11 0.01 -31.34
N LYS A 152 45.06 -1.15 -31.99
CA LYS A 152 46.27 -1.90 -32.36
C LYS A 152 46.57 -1.48 -33.80
N LEU A 153 47.63 -0.70 -33.95
CA LEU A 153 48.35 -0.52 -35.20
C LEU A 153 49.11 -1.83 -35.50
#